data_e055ec46e69633ccf14306d5396fe55d
#
_entry.id   e055ec46e69633ccf14306d5396fe55d
#
_cell.length_a   1.000
_cell.length_b   1.000
_cell.length_c   1.000
_cell.angle_alpha   90.00
_cell.angle_beta   90.00
_cell.angle_gamma   90.00
#
_symmetry.space_group_name_H-M   'P 1'
#
loop_
_entity.id
_entity.type
_entity.pdbx_description
1 polymer ?
#
loop_
_entity_poly.entity_id
_entity_poly.type
_entity_poly.pdbx_seq_one_letter_code
_entity_poly.pdbx_strand_id
1 'polypeptide(L)'
;ELRRQLTGKTVYVYAGDSYAHSLTNMAIELGMTPVGITTLHHDQRTDNTDEALNTLGKLIEDHGDIDNFTVCNKQPYQVVKLLDRIRPDVLIVRHMGLTVTGTKLGIPTICEGDVNISAGYDGIVKLGQRIVQVLKARTMLDTMAAHVEWPYTQWWLEQEDVRYKKEAAR
;
A
#
# COMPACT_ATOMS: atom_id res chain seq x y z
N GLU A 1 -14.45 17.29 -6.36
CA GLU A 1 -13.16 17.87 -6.76
C GLU A 1 -11.99 16.89 -6.53
N LEU A 2 -11.82 16.33 -5.30
CA LEU A 2 -10.74 15.37 -4.99
C LEU A 2 -10.79 14.14 -5.89
N ARG A 3 -11.97 13.52 -6.04
CA ARG A 3 -12.15 12.36 -6.92
C ARG A 3 -11.67 12.64 -8.34
N ARG A 4 -11.96 13.82 -8.90
CA ARG A 4 -11.52 14.21 -10.23
C ARG A 4 -9.99 14.27 -10.36
N GLN A 5 -9.29 14.68 -9.30
CA GLN A 5 -7.82 14.74 -9.28
C GLN A 5 -7.17 13.38 -9.07
N LEU A 6 -7.88 12.43 -8.45
CA LEU A 6 -7.35 11.13 -8.07
C LEU A 6 -7.81 9.98 -8.97
N THR A 7 -8.86 10.18 -9.79
CA THR A 7 -9.31 9.18 -10.76
C THR A 7 -8.19 8.75 -11.70
N GLY A 8 -8.01 7.44 -11.83
CA GLY A 8 -6.96 6.83 -12.66
C GLY A 8 -5.57 6.79 -12.00
N LYS A 9 -5.44 7.28 -10.77
CA LYS A 9 -4.22 7.09 -9.97
C LYS A 9 -4.22 5.73 -9.30
N THR A 10 -3.06 5.10 -9.24
CA THR A 10 -2.86 3.81 -8.59
C THR A 10 -2.41 3.99 -7.14
N VAL A 11 -2.85 3.06 -6.29
CA VAL A 11 -2.49 3.06 -4.87
C VAL A 11 -2.07 1.68 -4.41
N TYR A 12 -1.04 1.62 -3.58
CA TYR A 12 -0.67 0.44 -2.82
C TYR A 12 -0.85 0.73 -1.32
N VAL A 13 -1.49 -0.19 -0.59
CA VAL A 13 -1.72 -0.04 0.85
C VAL A 13 -0.90 -1.07 1.62
N TYR A 14 -0.15 -0.58 2.62
CA TYR A 14 0.62 -1.43 3.53
C TYR A 14 0.30 -1.07 4.98
N ALA A 15 -0.61 -1.83 5.59
CA ALA A 15 -1.11 -1.55 6.93
C ALA A 15 -1.48 -2.83 7.67
N GLY A 16 -1.95 -2.70 8.91
CA GLY A 16 -2.56 -3.81 9.62
C GLY A 16 -3.92 -4.14 9.02
N ASP A 17 -4.24 -5.39 8.97
CA ASP A 17 -5.50 -6.09 8.73
C ASP A 17 -6.70 -5.22 8.28
N SER A 18 -7.76 -5.14 9.05
CA SER A 18 -8.97 -4.35 8.76
C SER A 18 -8.69 -2.88 8.42
N TYR A 19 -7.58 -2.35 8.95
CA TYR A 19 -7.15 -0.99 8.64
C TYR A 19 -6.68 -0.86 7.19
N ALA A 20 -5.94 -1.86 6.67
CA ALA A 20 -5.54 -1.91 5.27
C ALA A 20 -6.75 -1.99 4.34
N HIS A 21 -7.74 -2.83 4.69
CA HIS A 21 -8.97 -2.96 3.92
C HIS A 21 -9.77 -1.65 3.91
N SER A 22 -9.91 -1.00 5.07
CA SER A 22 -10.61 0.28 5.18
C SER A 22 -9.94 1.40 4.38
N LEU A 23 -8.61 1.52 4.46
CA LEU A 23 -7.86 2.51 3.68
C LEU A 23 -7.95 2.25 2.17
N THR A 24 -7.96 0.98 1.77
CA THR A 24 -8.16 0.61 0.36
C THR A 24 -9.54 1.01 -0.12
N ASN A 25 -10.59 0.74 0.68
CA ASN A 25 -11.94 1.16 0.36
C ASN A 25 -12.06 2.69 0.22
N MET A 26 -11.46 3.45 1.16
CA MET A 26 -11.42 4.91 1.06
C MET A 26 -10.70 5.40 -0.21
N ALA A 27 -9.63 4.74 -0.62
CA ALA A 27 -8.91 5.09 -1.85
C ALA A 27 -9.76 4.81 -3.09
N ILE A 28 -10.52 3.71 -3.11
CA ILE A 28 -11.47 3.40 -4.20
C ILE A 28 -12.59 4.46 -4.25
N GLU A 29 -13.14 4.85 -3.12
CA GLU A 29 -14.14 5.93 -3.03
C GLU A 29 -13.59 7.26 -3.57
N LEU A 30 -12.31 7.52 -3.41
CA LEU A 30 -11.63 8.67 -4.00
C LEU A 30 -11.34 8.52 -5.51
N GLY A 31 -11.70 7.38 -6.12
CA GLY A 31 -11.54 7.11 -7.54
C GLY A 31 -10.17 6.55 -7.93
N MET A 32 -9.38 6.11 -6.97
CA MET A 32 -8.09 5.46 -7.21
C MET A 32 -8.26 3.97 -7.51
N THR A 33 -7.27 3.39 -8.17
CA THR A 33 -7.21 1.95 -8.46
C THR A 33 -6.20 1.28 -7.52
N PRO A 34 -6.62 0.37 -6.62
CA PRO A 34 -5.69 -0.41 -5.82
C PRO A 34 -4.92 -1.39 -6.71
N VAL A 35 -3.59 -1.35 -6.64
CA VAL A 35 -2.69 -2.27 -7.36
C VAL A 35 -2.00 -3.26 -6.43
N GLY A 36 -2.33 -3.22 -5.16
CA GLY A 36 -1.89 -4.19 -4.18
C GLY A 36 -2.17 -3.77 -2.75
N ILE A 37 -2.22 -4.77 -1.89
CA ILE A 37 -2.37 -4.62 -0.44
C ILE A 37 -1.39 -5.56 0.25
N THR A 38 -0.68 -5.06 1.25
CA THR A 38 0.00 -5.90 2.24
C THR A 38 -0.65 -5.70 3.59
N THR A 39 -1.23 -6.74 4.15
CA THR A 39 -1.67 -6.77 5.54
C THR A 39 -0.55 -7.32 6.42
N LEU A 40 -0.22 -6.63 7.51
CA LEU A 40 0.85 -7.04 8.42
C LEU A 40 0.53 -8.35 9.16
N HIS A 41 -0.72 -8.63 9.36
CA HIS A 41 -1.22 -9.85 9.98
C HIS A 41 -2.65 -10.12 9.49
N HIS A 42 -3.08 -11.36 9.65
CA HIS A 42 -4.45 -11.81 9.45
C HIS A 42 -4.82 -12.69 10.63
N ASP A 43 -5.85 -12.34 11.36
CA ASP A 43 -6.35 -13.11 12.49
C ASP A 43 -7.57 -13.93 12.06
N GLN A 44 -7.35 -15.22 11.83
CA GLN A 44 -8.42 -16.15 11.43
C GLN A 44 -9.56 -16.25 12.45
N ARG A 45 -9.34 -15.86 13.71
CA ARG A 45 -10.37 -15.88 14.74
C ARG A 45 -11.36 -14.74 14.63
N THR A 46 -10.91 -13.60 14.10
CA THR A 46 -11.75 -12.41 13.94
C THR A 46 -12.26 -12.26 12.51
N ASP A 47 -11.47 -12.63 11.52
CA ASP A 47 -11.82 -12.37 10.12
C ASP A 47 -12.70 -13.44 9.47
N ASN A 48 -12.83 -14.63 10.05
CA ASN A 48 -13.55 -15.74 9.41
C ASN A 48 -14.82 -16.21 10.15
N THR A 49 -15.17 -15.65 11.30
CA THR A 49 -16.24 -16.20 12.14
C THR A 49 -17.56 -15.43 12.07
N ASP A 50 -17.51 -14.17 11.65
CA ASP A 50 -18.69 -13.31 11.52
C ASP A 50 -18.57 -12.53 10.21
N GLU A 51 -19.58 -12.65 9.35
CA GLU A 51 -19.65 -11.93 8.07
C GLU A 51 -19.54 -10.41 8.26
N ALA A 52 -20.10 -9.88 9.36
CA ALA A 52 -20.01 -8.47 9.71
C ALA A 52 -18.59 -8.01 10.08
N LEU A 53 -17.73 -8.93 10.51
CA LEU A 53 -16.33 -8.67 10.90
C LEU A 53 -15.32 -9.01 9.80
N ASN A 54 -15.77 -9.68 8.74
CA ASN A 54 -14.90 -10.05 7.60
C ASN A 54 -14.71 -8.85 6.64
N THR A 55 -13.86 -7.94 7.04
CA THR A 55 -13.58 -6.73 6.25
C THR A 55 -12.91 -7.02 4.90
N LEU A 56 -12.12 -8.11 4.79
CA LEU A 56 -11.54 -8.55 3.53
C LEU A 56 -12.62 -9.11 2.59
N GLY A 57 -13.49 -10.00 3.10
CA GLY A 57 -14.60 -10.56 2.32
C GLY A 57 -15.49 -9.45 1.77
N LYS A 58 -15.80 -8.45 2.59
CA LYS A 58 -16.58 -7.30 2.18
C LYS A 58 -15.90 -6.46 1.10
N LEU A 59 -14.59 -6.23 1.22
CA LEU A 59 -13.83 -5.50 0.21
C LEU A 59 -13.85 -6.23 -1.15
N ILE A 60 -13.68 -7.56 -1.14
CA ILE A 60 -13.71 -8.38 -2.35
C ILE A 60 -15.11 -8.46 -2.96
N GLU A 61 -16.15 -8.59 -2.12
CA GLU A 61 -17.54 -8.58 -2.56
C GLU A 61 -17.90 -7.27 -3.28
N ASP A 62 -17.49 -6.13 -2.70
CA ASP A 62 -17.85 -4.80 -3.22
C ASP A 62 -17.02 -4.39 -4.45
N HIS A 63 -15.76 -4.85 -4.58
CA HIS A 63 -14.81 -4.33 -5.56
C HIS A 63 -14.11 -5.39 -6.41
N GLY A 64 -14.33 -6.67 -6.14
CA GLY A 64 -13.61 -7.77 -6.79
C GLY A 64 -12.22 -8.02 -6.22
N ASP A 65 -11.52 -8.99 -6.80
CA ASP A 65 -10.16 -9.35 -6.40
C ASP A 65 -9.18 -8.20 -6.62
N ILE A 66 -8.24 -8.04 -5.68
CA ILE A 66 -7.17 -7.04 -5.76
C ILE A 66 -5.85 -7.75 -6.04
N ASP A 67 -5.19 -7.34 -7.10
CA ASP A 67 -3.86 -7.84 -7.45
C ASP A 67 -2.84 -7.62 -6.33
N ASN A 68 -1.82 -8.48 -6.29
CA ASN A 68 -0.71 -8.36 -5.33
C ASN A 68 -1.14 -8.27 -3.87
N PHE A 69 -2.19 -9.00 -3.49
CA PHE A 69 -2.57 -9.14 -2.09
C PHE A 69 -1.58 -10.05 -1.36
N THR A 70 -1.00 -9.56 -0.25
CA THR A 70 -0.05 -10.31 0.57
C THR A 70 -0.36 -10.16 2.05
N VAL A 71 -0.15 -11.23 2.82
CA VAL A 71 -0.31 -11.23 4.28
C VAL A 71 1.03 -11.41 4.96
N CYS A 72 1.27 -10.64 6.01
CA CYS A 72 2.42 -10.76 6.90
C CYS A 72 3.77 -10.85 6.15
N ASN A 73 4.19 -9.78 5.57
CA ASN A 73 5.49 -9.74 4.93
C ASN A 73 6.61 -9.55 5.95
N LYS A 74 7.25 -10.66 6.33
CA LYS A 74 8.38 -10.68 7.27
C LYS A 74 9.72 -10.30 6.61
N GLN A 75 9.74 -10.14 5.29
CA GLN A 75 10.94 -9.84 4.52
C GLN A 75 10.84 -8.43 3.90
N PRO A 76 11.34 -7.39 4.56
CA PRO A 76 11.21 -6.01 4.08
C PRO A 76 11.72 -5.81 2.65
N TYR A 77 12.78 -6.51 2.26
CA TYR A 77 13.32 -6.39 0.91
C TYR A 77 12.35 -6.90 -0.18
N GLN A 78 11.48 -7.85 0.14
CA GLN A 78 10.45 -8.32 -0.80
C GLN A 78 9.42 -7.25 -1.10
N VAL A 79 9.05 -6.46 -0.07
CA VAL A 79 8.17 -5.30 -0.26
C VAL A 79 8.86 -4.26 -1.14
N VAL A 80 10.16 -4.01 -0.91
CA VAL A 80 10.94 -3.11 -1.75
C VAL A 80 10.90 -3.55 -3.20
N LYS A 81 11.18 -4.83 -3.49
CA LYS A 81 11.14 -5.39 -4.84
C LYS A 81 9.75 -5.30 -5.47
N LEU A 82 8.72 -5.60 -4.69
CA LEU A 82 7.34 -5.55 -5.14
C LEU A 82 6.94 -4.11 -5.51
N LEU A 83 7.22 -3.15 -4.64
CA LEU A 83 6.93 -1.74 -4.87
C LEU A 83 7.75 -1.17 -6.04
N ASP A 84 9.01 -1.59 -6.17
CA ASP A 84 9.86 -1.19 -7.30
C ASP A 84 9.33 -1.71 -8.64
N ARG A 85 8.78 -2.91 -8.65
CA ARG A 85 8.15 -3.50 -9.83
C ARG A 85 6.81 -2.84 -10.19
N ILE A 86 5.95 -2.61 -9.18
CA ILE A 86 4.58 -2.11 -9.39
C ILE A 86 4.57 -0.62 -9.65
N ARG A 87 5.43 0.15 -8.95
CA ARG A 87 5.51 1.62 -9.06
C ARG A 87 4.14 2.31 -8.93
N PRO A 88 3.41 2.14 -7.82
CA PRO A 88 2.13 2.82 -7.63
C PRO A 88 2.33 4.35 -7.62
N ASP A 89 1.30 5.10 -8.01
CA ASP A 89 1.32 6.57 -7.90
C ASP A 89 1.43 7.03 -6.44
N VAL A 90 0.84 6.25 -5.51
CA VAL A 90 0.86 6.54 -4.06
C VAL A 90 1.00 5.25 -3.26
N LEU A 91 1.79 5.32 -2.20
CA LEU A 91 1.90 4.30 -1.17
C LEU A 91 1.27 4.82 0.13
N ILE A 92 0.27 4.12 0.66
CA ILE A 92 -0.32 4.40 1.96
C ILE A 92 0.21 3.38 2.96
N VAL A 93 0.84 3.86 4.05
CA VAL A 93 1.41 2.98 5.08
C VAL A 93 0.87 3.32 6.46
N ARG A 94 0.78 2.32 7.33
CA ARG A 94 0.38 2.52 8.72
C ARG A 94 1.55 2.99 9.60
N HIS A 95 2.74 2.44 9.40
CA HIS A 95 3.90 2.69 10.25
C HIS A 95 4.91 3.60 9.59
N MET A 96 5.42 4.58 10.36
CA MET A 96 6.34 5.60 9.87
C MET A 96 7.61 5.02 9.23
N GLY A 97 8.16 3.90 9.75
CA GLY A 97 9.33 3.25 9.16
C GLY A 97 9.16 2.84 7.69
N LEU A 98 7.93 2.58 7.26
CA LEU A 98 7.63 2.20 5.87
C LEU A 98 7.59 3.41 4.92
N THR A 99 7.42 4.63 5.45
CA THR A 99 7.48 5.85 4.62
C THR A 99 8.85 6.04 4.00
N VAL A 100 9.90 5.66 4.74
CA VAL A 100 11.29 5.70 4.26
C VAL A 100 11.46 4.83 3.02
N THR A 101 10.86 3.65 2.98
CA THR A 101 10.92 2.75 1.82
C THR A 101 10.31 3.40 0.58
N GLY A 102 9.12 3.97 0.70
CA GLY A 102 8.49 4.66 -0.42
C GLY A 102 9.29 5.86 -0.90
N THR A 103 9.78 6.70 0.03
CA THR A 103 10.62 7.85 -0.29
C THR A 103 11.90 7.42 -1.02
N LYS A 104 12.56 6.36 -0.57
CA LYS A 104 13.75 5.81 -1.21
C LYS A 104 13.49 5.31 -2.63
N LEU A 105 12.30 4.81 -2.90
CA LEU A 105 11.87 4.40 -4.24
C LEU A 105 11.35 5.57 -5.10
N GLY A 106 11.27 6.78 -4.56
CA GLY A 106 10.63 7.91 -5.25
C GLY A 106 9.12 7.77 -5.39
N ILE A 107 8.49 6.95 -4.54
CA ILE A 107 7.03 6.76 -4.52
C ILE A 107 6.43 7.72 -3.51
N PRO A 108 5.49 8.60 -3.91
CA PRO A 108 4.73 9.43 -2.98
C PRO A 108 4.10 8.59 -1.88
N THR A 109 4.47 8.86 -0.62
CA THR A 109 4.08 8.01 0.50
C THR A 109 3.45 8.83 1.63
N ILE A 110 2.35 8.34 2.17
CA ILE A 110 1.69 8.92 3.34
C ILE A 110 1.58 7.88 4.45
N CYS A 111 1.74 8.35 5.71
CA CYS A 111 1.50 7.53 6.90
C CYS A 111 0.11 7.82 7.47
N GLU A 112 -0.70 6.79 7.56
CA GLU A 112 -2.04 6.83 8.13
C GLU A 112 -2.13 5.93 9.36
N GLY A 113 -2.53 6.50 10.50
CA GLY A 113 -2.81 5.77 11.72
C GLY A 113 -1.95 6.12 12.93
N ASP A 114 -0.64 6.35 12.77
CA ASP A 114 0.20 6.72 13.91
C ASP A 114 0.17 8.24 14.18
N VAL A 115 0.14 9.03 13.11
CA VAL A 115 0.14 10.50 13.18
C VAL A 115 -1.18 11.07 12.68
N ASN A 116 -1.70 10.48 11.62
CA ASN A 116 -2.96 10.90 10.99
C ASN A 116 -3.94 9.73 11.05
N ILE A 117 -5.14 10.01 11.51
CA ILE A 117 -6.23 9.03 11.51
C ILE A 117 -7.33 9.54 10.60
N SER A 118 -7.59 8.80 9.54
CA SER A 118 -8.71 9.03 8.64
C SER A 118 -9.85 8.12 9.04
N ALA A 119 -10.96 8.69 9.50
CA ALA A 119 -12.16 7.94 9.87
C ALA A 119 -13.42 8.72 9.45
N GLY A 120 -14.43 7.97 9.01
CA GLY A 120 -15.69 8.53 8.56
C GLY A 120 -15.56 9.43 7.33
N TYR A 121 -16.61 10.18 7.02
CA TYR A 121 -16.66 11.02 5.81
C TYR A 121 -15.58 12.12 5.79
N ASP A 122 -15.35 12.78 6.93
CA ASP A 122 -14.29 13.79 7.02
C ASP A 122 -12.89 13.15 6.84
N GLY A 123 -12.73 11.91 7.27
CA GLY A 123 -11.50 11.15 7.10
C GLY A 123 -11.18 10.92 5.62
N ILE A 124 -12.16 10.53 4.81
CA ILE A 124 -11.98 10.34 3.36
C ILE A 124 -11.52 11.65 2.70
N VAL A 125 -12.14 12.78 3.07
CA VAL A 125 -11.76 14.09 2.52
C VAL A 125 -10.32 14.45 2.91
N LYS A 126 -9.95 14.28 4.17
CA LYS A 126 -8.60 14.55 4.68
C LYS A 126 -7.55 13.63 4.03
N LEU A 127 -7.86 12.36 3.88
CA LEU A 127 -7.01 11.40 3.17
C LEU A 127 -6.77 11.85 1.72
N GLY A 128 -7.83 12.17 0.99
CA GLY A 128 -7.73 12.65 -0.38
C GLY A 128 -6.91 13.95 -0.51
N GLN A 129 -7.07 14.89 0.41
CA GLN A 129 -6.28 16.11 0.45
C GLN A 129 -4.78 15.83 0.63
N ARG A 130 -4.42 14.93 1.56
CA ARG A 130 -3.02 14.52 1.79
C ARG A 130 -2.43 13.80 0.58
N ILE A 131 -3.21 12.93 -0.07
CA ILE A 131 -2.77 12.26 -1.30
C ILE A 131 -2.47 13.31 -2.39
N VAL A 132 -3.36 14.26 -2.62
CA VAL A 132 -3.12 15.34 -3.60
C VAL A 132 -1.87 16.16 -3.24
N GLN A 133 -1.64 16.42 -1.96
CA GLN A 133 -0.45 17.17 -1.52
C GLN A 133 0.84 16.40 -1.79
N VAL A 134 0.91 15.11 -1.46
CA VAL A 134 2.12 14.32 -1.67
C VAL A 134 2.42 14.11 -3.15
N LEU A 135 1.39 13.98 -3.98
CA LEU A 135 1.55 13.89 -5.43
C LEU A 135 2.19 15.16 -6.04
N LYS A 136 1.93 16.32 -5.46
CA LYS A 136 2.57 17.59 -5.89
C LYS A 136 4.06 17.69 -5.53
N ALA A 137 4.52 16.90 -4.55
CA ALA A 137 5.92 16.89 -4.12
C ALA A 137 6.83 15.99 -4.98
N ARG A 138 6.38 15.54 -6.15
CA ARG A 138 7.08 14.55 -6.99
C ARG A 138 8.53 14.92 -7.28
N THR A 139 8.82 16.14 -7.69
CA THR A 139 10.18 16.58 -8.00
C THR A 139 11.13 16.45 -6.81
N MET A 140 10.66 16.80 -5.60
CA MET A 140 11.46 16.63 -4.39
C MET A 140 11.74 15.16 -4.12
N LEU A 141 10.73 14.28 -4.26
CA LEU A 141 10.87 12.85 -4.05
C LEU A 141 11.83 12.21 -5.05
N ASP A 142 11.75 12.57 -6.32
CA ASP A 142 12.65 12.08 -7.36
C ASP A 142 14.10 12.50 -7.07
N THR A 143 14.32 13.72 -6.62
CA THR A 143 15.65 14.21 -6.19
C THR A 143 16.16 13.42 -4.99
N MET A 144 15.32 13.18 -3.98
CA MET A 144 15.70 12.38 -2.81
C MET A 144 16.06 10.95 -3.22
N ALA A 145 15.24 10.31 -4.04
CA ALA A 145 15.45 8.93 -4.49
C ALA A 145 16.72 8.76 -5.30
N ALA A 146 17.10 9.76 -6.11
CA ALA A 146 18.33 9.73 -6.91
C ALA A 146 19.63 9.70 -6.06
N HIS A 147 19.57 10.08 -4.79
CA HIS A 147 20.71 10.13 -3.88
C HIS A 147 20.65 9.06 -2.77
N VAL A 148 19.78 8.07 -2.94
CA VAL A 148 19.62 7.01 -1.94
C VAL A 148 20.66 5.91 -2.11
N GLU A 149 21.30 5.59 -1.01
CA GLU A 149 22.06 4.35 -0.88
C GLU A 149 21.18 3.27 -0.22
N TRP A 150 21.02 2.13 -0.88
CA TRP A 150 20.31 0.99 -0.35
C TRP A 150 21.21 0.16 0.55
N PRO A 151 20.71 -0.39 1.67
CA PRO A 151 21.47 -1.29 2.52
C PRO A 151 21.65 -2.69 1.89
N TYR A 152 21.03 -2.93 0.75
CA TYR A 152 21.10 -4.21 0.06
C TYR A 152 22.23 -4.20 -0.96
N THR A 153 23.05 -5.25 -0.95
CA THR A 153 24.06 -5.46 -1.99
C THR A 153 23.39 -5.79 -3.32
N GLN A 154 24.09 -5.56 -4.43
CA GLN A 154 23.60 -5.90 -5.77
C GLN A 154 23.18 -7.38 -5.86
N TRP A 155 23.94 -8.27 -5.20
CA TRP A 155 23.58 -9.69 -5.12
C TRP A 155 22.18 -9.92 -4.54
N TRP A 156 21.78 -9.21 -3.47
CA TRP A 156 20.45 -9.32 -2.89
C TRP A 156 19.36 -8.81 -3.83
N LEU A 157 19.64 -7.73 -4.54
CA LEU A 157 18.68 -7.15 -5.49
C LEU A 157 18.42 -8.05 -6.70
N GLU A 158 19.40 -8.86 -7.06
CA GLU A 158 19.33 -9.81 -8.18
C GLU A 158 18.68 -11.14 -7.82
N GLN A 159 18.54 -11.47 -6.52
CA GLN A 159 17.91 -12.73 -6.13
C GLN A 159 16.43 -12.74 -6.52
N GLU A 160 16.02 -13.85 -7.13
CA GLU A 160 14.60 -14.08 -7.40
C GLU A 160 13.80 -14.25 -6.10
N ASP A 161 12.55 -13.83 -6.11
CA ASP A 161 11.65 -14.05 -4.97
C ASP A 161 11.33 -15.55 -4.85
N VAL A 162 11.79 -16.16 -3.76
CA VAL A 162 11.66 -17.61 -3.51
C VAL A 162 10.19 -18.09 -3.53
N ARG A 163 9.25 -17.19 -3.30
CA ARG A 163 7.82 -17.53 -3.32
C ARG A 163 7.31 -17.94 -4.71
N TYR A 164 7.90 -17.43 -5.78
CA TYR A 164 7.48 -17.74 -7.15
C TYR A 164 8.09 -19.00 -7.73
N LYS A 165 9.12 -19.59 -7.09
CA LYS A 165 9.73 -20.85 -7.56
C LYS A 165 8.85 -22.08 -7.31
N LYS A 166 7.89 -22.04 -6.39
CA LYS A 166 7.01 -23.18 -6.09
C LYS A 166 5.87 -23.39 -7.07
N GLU A 167 5.46 -22.38 -7.80
CA GLU A 167 4.36 -22.49 -8.78
C GLU A 167 4.84 -22.95 -10.16
N ALA A 168 6.10 -22.75 -10.51
CA ALA A 168 6.69 -23.23 -11.78
C ALA A 168 7.08 -24.71 -11.77
N ALA A 169 6.94 -25.41 -10.63
CA ALA A 169 7.32 -26.82 -10.45
C ALA A 169 6.11 -27.76 -10.26
N ARG A 170 4.90 -27.35 -10.66
CA ARG A 170 3.70 -28.21 -10.68
C ARG A 170 3.12 -28.36 -12.07
#